data_c73a15669097c6a6da745faa1169825b
#
_entry.id   c73a15669097c6a6da745faa1169825b
#
_cell.length_a   1.000
_cell.length_b   1.000
_cell.length_c   1.000
_cell.angle_alpha   90.00
_cell.angle_beta   90.00
_cell.angle_gamma   90.00
#
_symmetry.space_group_name_H-M   'P 1'
#
loop_
_entity.id
_entity.type
_entity.pdbx_description
1 polymer ?
#
loop_
_entity_poly.entity_id
_entity_poly.type
_entity_poly.pdbx_seq_one_letter_code
_entity_poly.pdbx_strand_id
1 'polypeptide(L)'
;IRDYILANPEIVREALINLADREERERVEQAMVTLRKDSGDPILGNPEGGFTIFEFTDYNCGYCKRVFQPLQELIAGDDDIRLVVKEFPILSQTSVLAAQAGIAAQAQGVFPDFHAAMMTARGAITMDSIIDAAQSAGADIDRLQADIKSPVTAAIIDRTRAAAQALQISG
;
A
#
# COMPACT_ATOMS: atom_id res chain seq x y z
N ILE A 1 -38.04 -24.10 21.52
CA ILE A 1 -36.92 -23.39 20.83
C ILE A 1 -37.13 -23.42 19.32
N ARG A 2 -37.23 -24.62 18.68
CA ARG A 2 -37.38 -24.76 17.24
C ARG A 2 -38.57 -23.96 16.70
N ASP A 3 -39.77 -24.14 17.27
CA ASP A 3 -40.98 -23.50 16.81
C ASP A 3 -40.96 -21.99 17.00
N TYR A 4 -40.27 -21.52 18.05
CA TYR A 4 -40.05 -20.09 18.28
C TYR A 4 -39.13 -19.47 17.21
N ILE A 5 -38.04 -20.15 16.87
CA ILE A 5 -37.10 -19.69 15.80
C ILE A 5 -37.84 -19.68 14.44
N LEU A 6 -38.64 -20.70 14.14
CA LEU A 6 -39.39 -20.76 12.89
C LEU A 6 -40.51 -19.68 12.82
N ALA A 7 -41.08 -19.29 13.96
CA ALA A 7 -42.05 -18.19 14.04
C ALA A 7 -41.39 -16.80 14.00
N ASN A 8 -40.09 -16.69 14.31
CA ASN A 8 -39.33 -15.44 14.35
C ASN A 8 -38.02 -15.58 13.57
N PRO A 9 -38.02 -15.79 12.24
CA PRO A 9 -36.84 -16.08 11.41
C PRO A 9 -35.85 -14.91 11.35
N GLU A 10 -36.31 -13.70 11.68
CA GLU A 10 -35.48 -12.49 11.80
C GLU A 10 -34.36 -12.64 12.83
N ILE A 11 -34.56 -13.42 13.91
CA ILE A 11 -33.54 -13.69 14.92
C ILE A 11 -32.33 -14.39 14.31
N VAL A 12 -32.57 -15.35 13.42
CA VAL A 12 -31.48 -16.06 12.72
C VAL A 12 -30.73 -15.10 11.79
N ARG A 13 -31.47 -14.26 11.07
CA ARG A 13 -30.86 -13.23 10.20
C ARG A 13 -29.99 -12.27 11.00
N GLU A 14 -30.50 -11.75 12.10
CA GLU A 14 -29.77 -10.84 12.98
C GLU A 14 -28.52 -11.52 13.58
N ALA A 15 -28.64 -12.78 14.03
CA ALA A 15 -27.51 -13.54 14.53
C ALA A 15 -26.41 -13.76 13.48
N LEU A 16 -26.80 -14.03 12.22
CA LEU A 16 -25.86 -14.19 11.11
C LEU A 16 -25.15 -12.87 10.76
N ILE A 17 -25.88 -11.75 10.75
CA ILE A 17 -25.29 -10.42 10.53
C ILE A 17 -24.29 -10.12 11.64
N ASN A 18 -24.68 -10.28 12.90
CA ASN A 18 -23.80 -10.04 14.05
C ASN A 18 -22.56 -10.95 14.05
N LEU A 19 -22.69 -12.20 13.58
CA LEU A 19 -21.56 -13.10 13.41
C LEU A 19 -20.62 -12.59 12.33
N ALA A 20 -21.14 -12.26 11.14
CA ALA A 20 -20.36 -11.73 10.02
C ALA A 20 -19.61 -10.44 10.39
N ASP A 21 -20.26 -9.51 11.09
CA ASP A 21 -19.64 -8.26 11.56
C ASP A 21 -18.52 -8.50 12.58
N ARG A 22 -18.65 -9.54 13.41
CA ARG A 22 -17.60 -9.91 14.36
C ARG A 22 -16.40 -10.54 13.65
N GLU A 23 -16.66 -11.49 12.75
CA GLU A 23 -15.60 -12.14 11.95
C GLU A 23 -14.85 -11.12 11.10
N GLU A 24 -15.56 -10.13 10.53
CA GLU A 24 -14.96 -9.02 9.78
C GLU A 24 -14.03 -8.19 10.67
N ARG A 25 -14.50 -7.77 11.85
CA ARG A 25 -13.70 -6.99 12.80
C ARG A 25 -12.44 -7.76 13.25
N GLU A 26 -12.57 -9.03 13.60
CA GLU A 26 -11.44 -9.87 13.99
C GLU A 26 -10.41 -10.01 12.85
N ARG A 27 -10.88 -10.15 11.61
CA ARG A 27 -10.04 -10.23 10.42
C ARG A 27 -9.27 -8.91 10.18
N VAL A 28 -9.97 -7.79 10.25
CA VAL A 28 -9.38 -6.45 10.10
C VAL A 28 -8.34 -6.20 11.20
N GLU A 29 -8.66 -6.53 12.45
CA GLU A 29 -7.75 -6.36 13.58
C GLU A 29 -6.46 -7.18 13.40
N GLN A 30 -6.57 -8.44 12.97
CA GLN A 30 -5.41 -9.28 12.68
C GLN A 30 -4.58 -8.73 11.50
N ALA A 31 -5.23 -8.27 10.45
CA ALA A 31 -4.55 -7.66 9.31
C ALA A 31 -3.83 -6.37 9.71
N MET A 32 -4.41 -5.55 10.59
CA MET A 32 -3.78 -4.33 11.11
C MET A 32 -2.50 -4.61 11.88
N VAL A 33 -2.41 -5.74 12.59
CA VAL A 33 -1.14 -6.17 13.23
C VAL A 33 -0.04 -6.38 12.19
N THR A 34 -0.39 -6.94 11.02
CA THR A 34 0.56 -7.16 9.91
C THR A 34 0.91 -5.84 9.22
N LEU A 35 -0.07 -4.96 8.99
CA LEU A 35 0.14 -3.65 8.37
C LEU A 35 1.10 -2.76 9.17
N ARG A 36 0.98 -2.79 10.50
CA ARG A 36 1.85 -2.03 11.41
C ARG A 36 3.30 -2.54 11.45
N LYS A 37 3.56 -3.73 10.92
CA LYS A 37 4.93 -4.22 10.65
C LYS A 37 5.42 -3.63 9.33
N ASP A 38 5.77 -2.37 9.34
CA ASP A 38 6.05 -1.58 8.15
C ASP A 38 7.55 -1.31 7.92
N SER A 39 8.40 -2.05 8.59
CA SER A 39 9.86 -1.95 8.38
C SER A 39 10.22 -2.10 6.91
N GLY A 40 10.82 -1.06 6.35
CA GLY A 40 11.20 -0.98 4.94
C GLY A 40 10.10 -0.55 3.98
N ASP A 41 8.84 -0.41 4.43
CA ASP A 41 7.82 0.22 3.61
C ASP A 41 8.13 1.72 3.44
N PRO A 42 7.84 2.29 2.26
CA PRO A 42 8.00 3.72 2.04
C PRO A 42 7.04 4.56 2.90
N ILE A 43 7.54 5.69 3.38
CA ILE A 43 6.78 6.62 4.24
C ILE A 43 6.80 8.02 3.65
N LEU A 44 5.63 8.67 3.63
CA LEU A 44 5.44 10.07 3.30
C LEU A 44 4.82 10.81 4.49
N GLY A 45 4.95 12.14 4.52
CA GLY A 45 4.52 12.96 5.65
C GLY A 45 5.44 12.83 6.86
N ASN A 46 4.89 12.90 8.05
CA ASN A 46 5.66 12.83 9.30
C ASN A 46 5.85 11.36 9.75
N PRO A 47 7.10 10.81 9.77
CA PRO A 47 7.34 9.44 10.23
C PRO A 47 6.89 9.18 11.69
N GLU A 48 6.84 10.23 12.52
CA GLU A 48 6.43 10.18 13.93
C GLU A 48 4.97 10.65 14.14
N GLY A 49 4.22 10.86 13.03
CA GLY A 49 2.82 11.30 13.10
C GLY A 49 1.93 10.32 13.85
N GLY A 50 1.04 10.84 14.69
CA GLY A 50 0.13 10.05 15.52
C GLY A 50 -0.99 9.38 14.72
N PHE A 51 -1.33 9.92 13.55
CA PHE A 51 -2.33 9.36 12.67
C PHE A 51 -1.69 8.65 11.47
N THR A 52 -1.81 7.31 11.41
CA THR A 52 -1.24 6.52 10.32
C THR A 52 -2.29 6.17 9.27
N ILE A 53 -2.00 6.51 8.02
CA ILE A 53 -2.75 6.09 6.82
C ILE A 53 -1.94 5.00 6.11
N PHE A 54 -2.60 3.92 5.67
CA PHE A 54 -2.00 2.90 4.79
C PHE A 54 -2.61 3.02 3.40
N GLU A 55 -1.78 3.32 2.41
CA GLU A 55 -2.16 3.38 1.00
C GLU A 55 -1.62 2.17 0.25
N PHE A 56 -2.51 1.35 -0.32
CA PHE A 56 -2.12 0.30 -1.27
C PHE A 56 -2.06 0.89 -2.67
N THR A 57 -0.89 0.90 -3.27
CA THR A 57 -0.66 1.61 -4.53
C THR A 57 0.00 0.74 -5.61
N ASP A 58 -0.32 1.05 -6.88
CA ASP A 58 0.33 0.52 -8.07
C ASP A 58 0.59 1.68 -9.05
N TYR A 59 1.82 1.83 -9.50
CA TYR A 59 2.23 2.93 -10.38
C TYR A 59 1.55 2.93 -11.78
N ASN A 60 0.98 1.79 -12.20
CA ASN A 60 0.16 1.71 -13.41
C ASN A 60 -1.34 1.99 -13.15
N CYS A 61 -1.74 2.17 -11.88
CA CYS A 61 -3.12 2.41 -11.52
C CYS A 61 -3.51 3.87 -11.77
N GLY A 62 -4.42 4.10 -12.69
CA GLY A 62 -4.92 5.46 -13.01
C GLY A 62 -5.70 6.09 -11.86
N TYR A 63 -6.32 5.31 -10.96
CA TYR A 63 -6.98 5.81 -9.75
C TYR A 63 -5.95 6.25 -8.71
N CYS A 64 -4.90 5.48 -8.49
CA CYS A 64 -3.80 5.82 -7.58
C CYS A 64 -3.15 7.15 -8.01
N LYS A 65 -2.88 7.31 -9.33
CA LYS A 65 -2.35 8.57 -9.88
C LYS A 65 -3.28 9.77 -9.65
N ARG A 66 -4.60 9.58 -9.68
CA ARG A 66 -5.57 10.66 -9.42
C ARG A 66 -5.65 11.05 -7.95
N VAL A 67 -5.47 10.08 -7.05
CA VAL A 67 -5.51 10.30 -5.59
C VAL A 67 -4.20 10.89 -5.08
N PHE A 68 -3.10 10.74 -5.82
CA PHE A 68 -1.77 11.19 -5.42
C PHE A 68 -1.75 12.68 -5.00
N GLN A 69 -2.25 13.59 -5.85
CA GLN A 69 -2.22 15.02 -5.54
C GLN A 69 -3.05 15.38 -4.28
N PRO A 70 -4.31 14.93 -4.11
CA PRO A 70 -5.06 15.12 -2.87
C PRO A 70 -4.36 14.57 -1.62
N LEU A 71 -3.66 13.42 -1.72
CA LEU A 71 -2.89 12.87 -0.60
C LEU A 71 -1.68 13.75 -0.27
N GLN A 72 -0.97 14.26 -1.28
CA GLN A 72 0.13 15.21 -1.04
C GLN A 72 -0.34 16.47 -0.34
N GLU A 73 -1.49 17.03 -0.73
CA GLU A 73 -2.09 18.18 -0.08
C GLU A 73 -2.50 17.90 1.37
N LEU A 74 -3.05 16.71 1.62
CA LEU A 74 -3.44 16.26 2.96
C LEU A 74 -2.23 16.18 3.89
N ILE A 75 -1.15 15.48 3.50
CA ILE A 75 0.05 15.33 4.33
C ILE A 75 0.86 16.62 4.48
N ALA A 76 0.74 17.55 3.52
CA ALA A 76 1.35 18.88 3.62
C ALA A 76 0.55 19.82 4.55
N GLY A 77 -0.74 19.55 4.74
CA GLY A 77 -1.64 20.35 5.58
C GLY A 77 -1.73 19.91 7.03
N ASP A 78 -1.22 18.72 7.37
CA ASP A 78 -1.31 18.16 8.72
C ASP A 78 -0.04 17.38 9.09
N ASP A 79 0.76 17.97 9.97
CA ASP A 79 2.04 17.39 10.44
C ASP A 79 1.85 16.15 11.33
N ASP A 80 0.62 15.80 11.72
CA ASP A 80 0.34 14.59 12.50
C ASP A 80 0.07 13.35 11.64
N ILE A 81 0.11 13.49 10.31
CA ILE A 81 -0.14 12.39 9.37
C ILE A 81 1.16 11.68 8.98
N ARG A 82 1.15 10.39 9.17
CA ARG A 82 2.12 9.42 8.68
C ARG A 82 1.47 8.55 7.60
N LEU A 83 1.88 8.71 6.34
CA LEU A 83 1.39 7.91 5.22
C LEU A 83 2.36 6.78 4.89
N VAL A 84 1.97 5.54 5.15
CA VAL A 84 2.73 4.33 4.80
C VAL A 84 2.25 3.84 3.45
N VAL A 85 3.14 3.89 2.46
CA VAL A 85 2.85 3.42 1.10
C VAL A 85 3.11 1.91 1.02
N LYS A 86 2.05 1.15 0.83
CA LYS A 86 2.08 -0.30 0.63
C LYS A 86 2.15 -0.60 -0.86
N GLU A 87 3.34 -0.90 -1.33
CA GLU A 87 3.58 -1.26 -2.73
C GLU A 87 2.81 -2.55 -3.09
N PHE A 88 1.74 -2.39 -3.88
CA PHE A 88 0.80 -3.45 -4.23
C PHE A 88 0.71 -3.65 -5.75
N PRO A 89 1.77 -4.17 -6.39
CA PRO A 89 1.86 -4.31 -7.83
C PRO A 89 1.03 -5.50 -8.32
N ILE A 90 -0.16 -5.22 -8.86
CA ILE A 90 -1.11 -6.24 -9.33
C ILE A 90 -1.47 -6.11 -10.81
N LEU A 91 -1.14 -4.96 -11.46
CA LEU A 91 -1.63 -4.66 -12.80
C LEU A 91 -0.71 -5.18 -13.91
N SER A 92 0.61 -5.23 -13.68
CA SER A 92 1.57 -5.64 -14.73
C SER A 92 2.93 -6.04 -14.16
N GLN A 93 3.77 -6.62 -15.04
CA GLN A 93 5.17 -6.88 -14.73
C GLN A 93 5.95 -5.59 -14.43
N THR A 94 5.65 -4.50 -15.15
CA THR A 94 6.30 -3.20 -14.89
C THR A 94 5.84 -2.57 -13.59
N SER A 95 4.63 -2.88 -13.11
CA SER A 95 4.20 -2.51 -11.75
C SER A 95 5.12 -3.13 -10.70
N VAL A 96 5.49 -4.41 -10.88
CA VAL A 96 6.39 -5.09 -9.93
C VAL A 96 7.77 -4.41 -9.91
N LEU A 97 8.32 -4.10 -11.08
CA LEU A 97 9.62 -3.40 -11.18
C LEU A 97 9.58 -2.00 -10.55
N ALA A 98 8.49 -1.25 -10.79
CA ALA A 98 8.31 0.08 -10.21
C ALA A 98 8.16 0.04 -8.68
N ALA A 99 7.40 -0.92 -8.15
CA ALA A 99 7.24 -1.14 -6.72
C ALA A 99 8.57 -1.51 -6.04
N GLN A 100 9.35 -2.40 -6.68
CA GLN A 100 10.69 -2.75 -6.21
C GLN A 100 11.63 -1.54 -6.19
N ALA A 101 11.55 -0.69 -7.21
CA ALA A 101 12.33 0.55 -7.27
C ALA A 101 11.88 1.55 -6.19
N GLY A 102 10.59 1.65 -5.89
CA GLY A 102 10.08 2.49 -4.80
C GLY A 102 10.64 2.07 -3.43
N ILE A 103 10.64 0.78 -3.13
CA ILE A 103 11.25 0.25 -1.90
C ILE A 103 12.77 0.51 -1.86
N ALA A 104 13.46 0.34 -3.00
CA ALA A 104 14.88 0.64 -3.11
C ALA A 104 15.19 2.14 -2.95
N ALA A 105 14.33 3.01 -3.47
CA ALA A 105 14.42 4.46 -3.29
C ALA A 105 14.20 4.87 -1.83
N GLN A 106 13.28 4.20 -1.11
CA GLN A 106 13.09 4.37 0.34
C GLN A 106 14.36 4.03 1.11
N ALA A 107 15.04 2.94 0.76
CA ALA A 107 16.29 2.53 1.41
C ALA A 107 17.47 3.53 1.17
N GLN A 108 17.31 4.41 0.19
CA GLN A 108 18.24 5.51 -0.11
C GLN A 108 17.77 6.88 0.40
N GLY A 109 16.56 6.97 0.97
CA GLY A 109 15.98 8.21 1.48
C GLY A 109 15.49 9.17 0.39
N VAL A 110 15.30 8.69 -0.84
CA VAL A 110 14.86 9.49 -2.01
C VAL A 110 13.45 9.11 -2.49
N PHE A 111 12.72 8.33 -1.68
CA PHE A 111 11.39 7.85 -2.06
C PHE A 111 10.39 8.96 -2.39
N PRO A 112 10.28 10.07 -1.63
CA PRO A 112 9.27 11.10 -1.91
C PRO A 112 9.36 11.65 -3.34
N ASP A 113 10.57 11.98 -3.79
CA ASP A 113 10.80 12.53 -5.13
C ASP A 113 10.65 11.45 -6.22
N PHE A 114 11.13 10.24 -5.97
CA PHE A 114 10.90 9.10 -6.86
C PHE A 114 9.41 8.82 -7.04
N HIS A 115 8.67 8.74 -5.95
CA HIS A 115 7.22 8.46 -5.96
C HIS A 115 6.45 9.55 -6.70
N ALA A 116 6.77 10.83 -6.45
CA ALA A 116 6.17 11.95 -7.15
C ALA A 116 6.43 11.89 -8.66
N ALA A 117 7.67 11.59 -9.08
CA ALA A 117 8.02 11.43 -10.49
C ALA A 117 7.22 10.30 -11.14
N MET A 118 7.13 9.14 -10.48
CA MET A 118 6.40 7.97 -11.01
C MET A 118 4.89 8.19 -11.07
N MET A 119 4.29 8.82 -10.05
CA MET A 119 2.85 9.08 -9.99
C MET A 119 2.40 10.15 -11.00
N THR A 120 3.27 11.11 -11.32
CA THR A 120 2.97 12.17 -12.29
C THR A 120 3.39 11.81 -13.72
N ALA A 121 4.18 10.74 -13.88
CA ALA A 121 4.61 10.26 -15.20
C ALA A 121 3.43 9.93 -16.11
N ARG A 122 3.55 10.33 -17.39
CA ARG A 122 2.59 10.03 -18.45
C ARG A 122 3.16 8.95 -19.37
N GLY A 123 2.29 8.10 -19.87
CA GLY A 123 2.68 7.01 -20.75
C GLY A 123 2.96 5.70 -20.04
N ALA A 124 3.54 4.75 -20.76
CA ALA A 124 3.85 3.42 -20.23
C ALA A 124 5.05 3.47 -19.28
N ILE A 125 4.96 2.73 -18.18
CA ILE A 125 6.09 2.51 -17.30
C ILE A 125 7.04 1.49 -17.93
N THR A 126 8.30 1.86 -18.07
CA THR A 126 9.39 1.02 -18.59
C THR A 126 10.55 1.04 -17.59
N MET A 127 11.52 0.13 -17.75
CA MET A 127 12.73 0.17 -16.94
C MET A 127 13.44 1.52 -17.09
N ASP A 128 13.52 2.08 -18.30
CA ASP A 128 14.17 3.37 -18.55
C ASP A 128 13.47 4.49 -17.79
N SER A 129 12.11 4.56 -17.84
CA SER A 129 11.36 5.58 -17.08
C SER A 129 11.49 5.43 -15.57
N ILE A 130 11.67 4.21 -15.05
CA ILE A 130 11.95 3.95 -13.63
C ILE A 130 13.34 4.48 -13.27
N ILE A 131 14.34 4.20 -14.09
CA ILE A 131 15.73 4.68 -13.89
C ILE A 131 15.78 6.21 -13.97
N ASP A 132 15.11 6.82 -14.97
CA ASP A 132 15.04 8.27 -15.12
C ASP A 132 14.40 8.94 -13.88
N ALA A 133 13.32 8.37 -13.37
CA ALA A 133 12.66 8.87 -12.14
C ALA A 133 13.60 8.75 -10.93
N ALA A 134 14.28 7.62 -10.78
CA ALA A 134 15.21 7.40 -9.67
C ALA A 134 16.43 8.34 -9.75
N GLN A 135 16.97 8.53 -10.95
CA GLN A 135 18.08 9.44 -11.19
C GLN A 135 17.68 10.90 -10.90
N SER A 136 16.48 11.30 -11.32
CA SER A 136 15.96 12.64 -11.04
C SER A 136 15.72 12.88 -9.55
N ALA A 137 15.39 11.83 -8.81
CA ALA A 137 15.26 11.84 -7.35
C ALA A 137 16.61 11.83 -6.60
N GLY A 138 17.73 11.65 -7.32
CA GLY A 138 19.07 11.62 -6.74
C GLY A 138 19.52 10.25 -6.22
N ALA A 139 18.90 9.16 -6.68
CA ALA A 139 19.28 7.81 -6.30
C ALA A 139 20.66 7.41 -6.90
N ASP A 140 21.42 6.62 -6.14
CA ASP A 140 22.51 5.82 -6.68
C ASP A 140 21.91 4.66 -7.50
N ILE A 141 22.13 4.71 -8.80
CA ILE A 141 21.48 3.79 -9.74
C ILE A 141 22.05 2.37 -9.65
N ASP A 142 23.35 2.21 -9.41
CA ASP A 142 23.95 0.89 -9.24
C ASP A 142 23.40 0.19 -7.99
N ARG A 143 23.28 0.92 -6.88
CA ARG A 143 22.65 0.46 -5.66
C ARG A 143 21.15 0.17 -5.87
N LEU A 144 20.41 1.05 -6.56
CA LEU A 144 19.00 0.85 -6.86
C LEU A 144 18.78 -0.47 -7.62
N GLN A 145 19.60 -0.73 -8.66
CA GLN A 145 19.50 -1.95 -9.46
C GLN A 145 19.82 -3.23 -8.66
N ALA A 146 20.73 -3.15 -7.70
CA ALA A 146 21.02 -4.24 -6.79
C ALA A 146 19.84 -4.48 -5.81
N ASP A 147 19.31 -3.40 -5.23
CA ASP A 147 18.23 -3.46 -4.24
C ASP A 147 16.90 -3.92 -4.85
N ILE A 148 16.60 -3.56 -6.11
CA ILE A 148 15.43 -4.08 -6.86
C ILE A 148 15.41 -5.62 -6.87
N LYS A 149 16.58 -6.26 -6.98
CA LYS A 149 16.70 -7.72 -7.04
C LYS A 149 16.86 -8.36 -5.66
N SER A 150 16.83 -7.56 -4.60
CA SER A 150 17.06 -8.03 -3.24
C SER A 150 15.89 -8.90 -2.74
N PRO A 151 16.19 -10.01 -2.03
CA PRO A 151 15.16 -10.76 -1.31
C PRO A 151 14.40 -9.92 -0.27
N VAL A 152 15.02 -8.87 0.28
CA VAL A 152 14.37 -7.95 1.22
C VAL A 152 13.25 -7.19 0.54
N THR A 153 13.50 -6.65 -0.64
CA THR A 153 12.50 -5.95 -1.46
C THR A 153 11.32 -6.87 -1.83
N ALA A 154 11.62 -8.10 -2.24
CA ALA A 154 10.59 -9.09 -2.53
C ALA A 154 9.73 -9.41 -1.29
N ALA A 155 10.35 -9.61 -0.13
CA ALA A 155 9.65 -9.90 1.11
C ALA A 155 8.69 -8.77 1.57
N ILE A 156 9.04 -7.50 1.31
CA ILE A 156 8.17 -6.35 1.62
C ILE A 156 6.91 -6.41 0.73
N ILE A 157 7.07 -6.66 -0.56
CA ILE A 157 5.92 -6.80 -1.49
C ILE A 157 5.04 -7.99 -1.10
N ASP A 158 5.63 -9.13 -0.76
CA ASP A 158 4.87 -10.31 -0.35
C ASP A 158 4.10 -10.09 0.96
N ARG A 159 4.67 -9.36 1.91
CA ARG A 159 3.98 -8.92 3.13
C ARG A 159 2.79 -8.01 2.81
N THR A 160 2.95 -7.07 1.87
CA THR A 160 1.85 -6.22 1.40
C THR A 160 0.74 -7.03 0.75
N ARG A 161 1.09 -8.01 -0.10
CA ARG A 161 0.11 -8.92 -0.72
C ARG A 161 -0.67 -9.73 0.30
N ALA A 162 0.02 -10.27 1.31
CA ALA A 162 -0.63 -11.02 2.39
C ALA A 162 -1.61 -10.15 3.20
N ALA A 163 -1.23 -8.89 3.50
CA ALA A 163 -2.11 -7.94 4.18
C ALA A 163 -3.32 -7.56 3.32
N ALA A 164 -3.12 -7.29 2.03
CA ALA A 164 -4.20 -7.00 1.08
C ALA A 164 -5.20 -8.16 0.99
N GLN A 165 -4.69 -9.40 0.90
CA GLN A 165 -5.53 -10.60 0.89
C GLN A 165 -6.35 -10.74 2.18
N ALA A 166 -5.74 -10.54 3.34
CA ALA A 166 -6.42 -10.59 4.64
C ALA A 166 -7.51 -9.53 4.76
N LEU A 167 -7.31 -8.35 4.17
CA LEU A 167 -8.27 -7.24 4.11
C LEU A 167 -9.26 -7.34 2.93
N GLN A 168 -9.13 -8.38 2.08
CA GLN A 168 -9.94 -8.55 0.86
C GLN A 168 -9.82 -7.35 -0.12
N ILE A 169 -8.67 -6.70 -0.15
CA ILE A 169 -8.34 -5.66 -1.12
C ILE A 169 -7.96 -6.34 -2.43
N SER A 170 -8.69 -6.06 -3.50
CA SER A 170 -8.52 -6.69 -4.81
C SER A 170 -8.10 -5.71 -5.92
N GLY A 171 -7.99 -4.43 -5.63
CA GLY A 171 -7.60 -3.38 -6.57
C GLY A 171 -8.53 -2.21 -6.58
#